data_708aab54d96c305b2201861804095ff4
#
_entry.id   708aab54d96c305b2201861804095ff4
#
_cell.length_a   1.000
_cell.length_b   1.000
_cell.length_c   1.000
_cell.angle_alpha   90.00
_cell.angle_beta   90.00
_cell.angle_gamma   90.00
#
_symmetry.space_group_name_H-M   'P 1'
#
loop_
_entity.id
_entity.type
_entity.pdbx_description
1 polymer ?
#
loop_
_entity_poly.entity_id
_entity_poly.type
_entity_poly.pdbx_seq_one_letter_code
_entity_poly.pdbx_strand_id
1 'polypeptide(L)'
;IGVNGISPELRLTAFDSDEAAVKRVMITNSAERILLADHSKFGSIYPATFGSPSDFDRLVTDMDTDTRAIDKFADKGVEVVVAG
;
A
#
# COMPACT_ATOMS: atom_id res chain seq x y z
N ILE A 1 -6.15 0.50 5.91
CA ILE A 1 -6.19 1.54 4.88
C ILE A 1 -6.07 0.90 3.51
N GLY A 2 -7.01 1.19 2.63
CA GLY A 2 -6.97 0.72 1.26
C GLY A 2 -6.13 1.61 0.36
N VAL A 3 -5.80 1.10 -0.84
CA VAL A 3 -5.03 1.80 -1.85
C VAL A 3 -5.69 1.58 -3.21
N ASN A 4 -5.60 2.56 -4.10
CA ASN A 4 -6.13 2.41 -5.46
C ASN A 4 -5.09 1.80 -6.41
N GLY A 5 -3.83 2.17 -6.27
CA GLY A 5 -2.75 1.61 -7.05
C GLY A 5 -1.41 1.71 -6.35
N ILE A 6 -0.54 0.76 -6.66
CA ILE A 6 0.83 0.70 -6.12
C ILE A 6 1.77 0.70 -7.31
N SER A 7 2.64 1.72 -7.41
CA SER A 7 3.59 1.82 -8.51
C SER A 7 4.71 0.78 -8.39
N PRO A 8 5.46 0.51 -9.48
CA PRO A 8 6.64 -0.37 -9.39
C PRO A 8 7.68 0.10 -8.36
N GLU A 9 7.76 1.41 -8.11
CA GLU A 9 8.63 2.00 -7.09
C GLU A 9 7.99 2.01 -5.69
N LEU A 10 6.85 1.34 -5.55
CA LEU A 10 6.09 1.22 -4.30
C LEU A 10 5.52 2.54 -3.77
N ARG A 11 5.19 3.47 -4.68
CA ARG A 11 4.38 4.62 -4.30
C ARG A 11 2.93 4.20 -4.16
N LEU A 12 2.31 4.58 -3.06
CA LEU A 12 0.92 4.25 -2.76
C LEU A 12 0.06 5.39 -3.26
N THR A 13 -0.84 5.09 -4.20
CA THR A 13 -1.56 6.13 -4.94
C THR A 13 -3.08 6.04 -4.76
N ALA A 14 -3.73 7.20 -4.86
CA ALA A 14 -5.18 7.36 -4.82
C ALA A 14 -5.65 8.08 -6.08
N PHE A 15 -6.96 8.03 -6.36
CA PHE A 15 -7.52 8.60 -7.57
C PHE A 15 -7.31 10.12 -7.65
N ASP A 16 -7.41 10.82 -6.52
CA ASP A 16 -7.26 12.27 -6.49
C ASP A 16 -6.63 12.76 -5.19
N SER A 17 -6.32 14.05 -5.15
CA SER A 17 -5.64 14.67 -4.01
C SER A 17 -6.49 14.73 -2.75
N ASP A 18 -7.82 14.80 -2.86
CA ASP A 18 -8.70 14.80 -1.69
C ASP A 18 -8.68 13.45 -0.99
N GLU A 19 -8.75 12.35 -1.76
CA GLU A 19 -8.62 11.00 -1.22
C GLU A 19 -7.25 10.78 -0.59
N ALA A 20 -6.20 11.26 -1.25
CA ALA A 20 -4.84 11.16 -0.72
C ALA A 20 -4.70 11.91 0.62
N ALA A 21 -5.29 13.09 0.74
CA ALA A 21 -5.26 13.88 1.96
C ALA A 21 -5.96 13.15 3.11
N VAL A 22 -7.11 12.55 2.85
CA VAL A 22 -7.84 11.76 3.85
C VAL A 22 -7.00 10.57 4.32
N LYS A 23 -6.39 9.85 3.39
CA LYS A 23 -5.52 8.71 3.74
C LYS A 23 -4.30 9.14 4.56
N ARG A 24 -3.71 10.30 4.25
CA ARG A 24 -2.60 10.84 5.05
C ARG A 24 -3.03 11.15 6.49
N VAL A 25 -4.21 11.71 6.68
CA VAL A 25 -4.76 11.95 8.02
C VAL A 25 -4.96 10.64 8.78
N MET A 26 -5.49 9.61 8.12
CA MET A 26 -5.66 8.29 8.72
C MET A 26 -4.32 7.70 9.16
N ILE A 27 -3.30 7.77 8.32
CA ILE A 27 -1.96 7.29 8.63
C ILE A 27 -1.39 8.02 9.85
N THR A 28 -1.47 9.36 9.85
CA THR A 28 -0.92 10.19 10.92
C THR A 28 -1.55 9.91 12.28
N ASN A 29 -2.85 9.58 12.28
CA ASN A 29 -3.62 9.39 13.51
C ASN A 29 -3.72 7.92 13.96
N SER A 30 -3.07 6.99 13.28
CA SER A 30 -3.15 5.57 13.60
C SER A 30 -1.89 5.10 14.32
N ALA A 31 -2.07 4.35 15.42
CA ALA A 31 -0.97 3.73 16.15
C ALA A 31 -0.42 2.51 15.40
N GLU A 32 -1.31 1.73 14.80
CA GLU A 32 -0.95 0.60 13.97
C GLU A 32 -1.49 0.85 12.56
N ARG A 33 -0.64 0.66 11.55
CA ARG A 33 -0.97 1.00 10.17
C ARG A 33 -0.89 -0.24 9.29
N ILE A 34 -2.04 -0.65 8.76
CA ILE A 34 -2.18 -1.83 7.93
C ILE A 34 -2.67 -1.42 6.55
N LEU A 35 -1.90 -1.76 5.52
CA LEU A 35 -2.28 -1.52 4.14
C LEU A 35 -3.02 -2.74 3.59
N LEU A 36 -4.17 -2.52 3.00
CA LEU A 36 -4.96 -3.57 2.36
C LEU A 36 -4.90 -3.40 0.85
N ALA A 37 -4.35 -4.39 0.16
CA ALA A 37 -4.21 -4.33 -1.30
C ALA A 37 -4.28 -5.73 -1.90
N ASP A 38 -5.29 -5.99 -2.74
CA ASP A 38 -5.30 -7.21 -3.53
C ASP A 38 -4.32 -7.11 -4.72
N HIS A 39 -4.09 -8.22 -5.42
CA HIS A 39 -3.12 -8.27 -6.52
C HIS A 39 -3.42 -7.26 -7.64
N SER A 40 -4.67 -6.88 -7.84
CA SER A 40 -5.06 -5.96 -8.92
C SER A 40 -4.55 -4.52 -8.70
N LYS A 41 -4.16 -4.18 -7.48
CA LYS A 41 -3.67 -2.84 -7.15
C LYS A 41 -2.20 -2.64 -7.56
N PHE A 42 -1.45 -3.72 -7.73
CA PHE A 42 -0.04 -3.64 -8.07
C PHE A 42 0.14 -3.32 -9.55
N GLY A 43 1.00 -2.36 -9.85
CA GLY A 43 1.27 -1.92 -11.22
C GLY A 43 0.35 -0.81 -11.74
N SER A 44 -0.72 -0.51 -11.03
CA SER A 44 -1.60 0.62 -11.37
C SER A 44 -1.11 1.89 -10.70
N ILE A 45 -1.03 2.98 -11.46
CA ILE A 45 -0.54 4.26 -10.96
C ILE A 45 -1.63 5.31 -11.15
N TYR A 46 -2.01 5.95 -10.04
CA TYR A 46 -2.99 7.03 -10.04
C TYR A 46 -2.32 8.37 -9.70
N PRO A 47 -2.98 9.51 -9.99
CA PRO A 47 -2.31 10.80 -9.94
C PRO A 47 -1.80 11.26 -8.56
N ALA A 48 -2.45 10.85 -7.48
CA ALA A 48 -2.12 11.36 -6.15
C ALA A 48 -1.40 10.31 -5.32
N THR A 49 -0.15 10.58 -4.91
CA THR A 49 0.60 9.72 -3.98
C THR A 49 0.25 10.11 -2.55
N PHE A 50 -0.10 9.12 -1.72
CA PHE A 50 -0.42 9.39 -0.31
C PHE A 50 0.58 8.77 0.66
N GLY A 51 1.45 7.89 0.21
CA GLY A 51 2.39 7.26 1.10
C GLY A 51 3.36 6.31 0.42
N SER A 52 4.15 5.67 1.25
CA SER A 52 5.16 4.69 0.86
C SER A 52 5.14 3.52 1.84
N PRO A 53 5.85 2.41 1.55
CA PRO A 53 5.89 1.26 2.46
C PRO A 53 6.29 1.60 3.90
N SER A 54 7.20 2.55 4.08
CA SER A 54 7.67 2.93 5.41
C SER A 54 6.59 3.57 6.30
N ASP A 55 5.46 3.96 5.73
CA ASP A 55 4.32 4.47 6.48
C ASP A 55 3.49 3.35 7.12
N PHE A 56 3.76 2.09 6.81
CA PHE A 56 2.94 0.96 7.23
C PHE A 56 3.73 -0.09 8.00
N ASP A 57 3.07 -0.73 8.96
CA ASP A 57 3.61 -1.83 9.73
C ASP A 57 3.38 -3.16 9.01
N ARG A 58 2.26 -3.26 8.31
CA ARG A 58 1.84 -4.53 7.70
C ARG A 58 1.14 -4.29 6.38
N LEU A 59 1.35 -5.21 5.42
CA LEU A 59 0.57 -5.30 4.18
C LEU A 59 -0.23 -6.60 4.22
N VAL A 60 -1.52 -6.52 3.97
CA VAL A 60 -2.37 -7.70 3.75
C VAL A 60 -2.73 -7.75 2.28
N THR A 61 -2.36 -8.84 1.62
CA THR A 61 -2.61 -9.05 0.20
C THR A 61 -3.11 -10.47 -0.06
N ASP A 62 -3.36 -10.84 -1.31
CA ASP A 62 -3.84 -12.17 -1.66
C ASP A 62 -2.77 -13.04 -2.34
N MET A 63 -3.10 -14.31 -2.59
CA MET A 63 -2.19 -15.32 -3.14
C MET A 63 -1.75 -15.06 -4.57
N ASP A 64 -2.49 -14.22 -5.32
CA ASP A 64 -2.20 -13.93 -6.72
C ASP A 64 -1.18 -12.78 -6.88
N THR A 65 -0.78 -12.16 -5.78
CA THR A 65 0.21 -11.10 -5.81
C THR A 65 1.60 -11.62 -6.16
N ASP A 66 2.27 -10.94 -7.08
CA ASP A 66 3.64 -11.30 -7.50
C ASP A 66 4.58 -11.33 -6.28
N THR A 67 5.30 -12.43 -6.12
CA THR A 67 6.25 -12.60 -5.01
C THR A 67 7.35 -11.53 -5.01
N ARG A 68 7.71 -10.99 -6.17
CA ARG A 68 8.69 -9.91 -6.24
C ARG A 68 8.18 -8.62 -5.59
N ALA A 69 6.89 -8.34 -5.74
CA ALA A 69 6.26 -7.19 -5.07
C ALA A 69 6.23 -7.40 -3.55
N ILE A 70 5.89 -8.61 -3.12
CA ILE A 70 5.91 -8.99 -1.70
C ILE A 70 7.31 -8.81 -1.11
N ASP A 71 8.33 -9.29 -1.82
CA ASP A 71 9.73 -9.18 -1.36
C ASP A 71 10.18 -7.71 -1.25
N LYS A 72 9.74 -6.85 -2.17
CA LYS A 72 10.05 -5.42 -2.11
C LYS A 72 9.46 -4.77 -0.85
N PHE A 73 8.24 -5.12 -0.48
CA PHE A 73 7.63 -4.63 0.76
C PHE A 73 8.37 -5.15 1.98
N ALA A 74 8.69 -6.44 2.00
CA ALA A 74 9.45 -7.06 3.09
C ALA A 74 10.82 -6.39 3.28
N ASP A 75 11.50 -6.07 2.18
CA ASP A 75 12.80 -5.38 2.20
C ASP A 75 12.72 -3.97 2.81
N LYS A 76 11.54 -3.37 2.80
CA LYS A 76 11.30 -2.07 3.43
C LYS A 76 10.88 -2.18 4.90
N GLY A 77 10.91 -3.38 5.47
CA GLY A 77 10.55 -3.62 6.86
C GLY A 77 9.06 -3.80 7.11
N VAL A 78 8.27 -4.04 6.07
CA VAL A 78 6.83 -4.26 6.19
C VAL A 78 6.57 -5.75 6.35
N GLU A 79 5.79 -6.12 7.37
CA GLU A 79 5.33 -7.50 7.52
C GLU A 79 4.24 -7.76 6.48
N VAL A 80 4.43 -8.79 5.63
CA VAL A 80 3.46 -9.13 4.59
C VAL A 80 2.65 -10.35 5.03
N VAL A 81 1.33 -10.20 5.01
CA VAL A 81 0.38 -11.29 5.29
C VAL A 81 -0.36 -11.59 4.00
N VAL A 82 -0.23 -12.83 3.54
CA VAL A 82 -0.92 -13.30 2.34
C VAL A 82 -2.17 -14.06 2.75
N ALA A 83 -3.33 -13.49 2.44
CA ALA A 83 -4.63 -14.10 2.73
C ALA A 83 -4.99 -15.09 1.63
N GLY A 84 -5.33 -16.29 2.04
CA GLY A 84 -5.68 -17.36 1.09
C GLY A 84 -7.16 -17.55 0.92
#